data_7a17c743a9849247e23aa983f83c26f9
#
_entry.id   7a17c743a9849247e23aa983f83c26f9
#
_cell.length_a   1.000
_cell.length_b   1.000
_cell.length_c   1.000
_cell.angle_alpha   90.00
_cell.angle_beta   90.00
_cell.angle_gamma   90.00
#
_symmetry.space_group_name_H-M   'P 1'
#
loop_
_entity.id
_entity.type
_entity.pdbx_description
1 polymer ?
#
loop_
_entity_poly.entity_id
_entity_poly.type
_entity_poly.pdbx_seq_one_letter_code
_entity_poly.pdbx_strand_id
1 'polypeptide(L)'
;MKPASTVPIILALGVGMALGYGTSQIFRSVSPFGPTTHLDDSIPDFPEQPILQPSPPTLEETKENSPDQGDFEKLNLEQIKAKLNALNGAPATPGNNRKERALVERWASLDPKGASLYALQAVNQGAPESLLRAALQTWATSDPRSASNWASQLTSQELKENSLREIYKTWSKNDPAGAAQNISSLPIGSARETAVAAVAANFAKANLSQALAWATGLQGAMRERAVQNVMEQWTKNDPPAAAKWLIQQSPQIQWAAIQKVAQDWARRDPAAALTYATTMAAAGSGSAMAPGPVQRRFLDSALSTFIGSDPQAAASWLSSTAGSSYFANSAGTVAARWASFDPAQAAAWSQQIQDPKVREGSLASVARTWGRSDPQGAALWLQTLSDPATRNSAVAAYSQSIAPYDPATAAQWANSISDPKTRNSTLQGILKNWSRYDPVGASNFSKNYRP
;
A
#
# COMPACT_ATOMS: atom_id res chain seq x y z
N MET A 1 13.30 66.57 -8.41
CA MET A 1 13.93 66.70 -9.77
C MET A 1 14.13 65.32 -10.31
N LYS A 2 13.44 65.00 -11.41
CA LYS A 2 13.62 63.86 -12.30
C LYS A 2 14.89 64.08 -13.16
N PRO A 3 15.42 63.07 -13.94
CA PRO A 3 14.71 62.09 -14.78
C PRO A 3 15.26 60.64 -14.68
N ALA A 4 14.55 59.65 -14.90
CA ALA A 4 14.08 58.80 -16.02
C ALA A 4 15.11 58.52 -17.14
N SER A 5 15.38 57.21 -17.35
CA SER A 5 15.73 56.67 -18.70
C SER A 5 15.38 55.16 -18.75
N THR A 6 14.57 54.88 -19.50
CA THR A 6 14.00 54.00 -20.58
C THR A 6 14.84 52.81 -21.02
N VAL A 7 14.09 51.76 -21.19
CA VAL A 7 14.23 50.45 -21.86
C VAL A 7 14.75 50.54 -23.31
N PRO A 8 15.32 49.48 -23.87
CA PRO A 8 14.53 48.82 -24.90
C PRO A 8 14.48 47.27 -24.86
N ILE A 9 13.30 46.80 -25.25
CA ILE A 9 12.92 45.47 -25.70
C ILE A 9 13.60 45.16 -27.01
N ILE A 10 14.15 43.96 -27.18
CA ILE A 10 14.40 43.36 -28.50
C ILE A 10 13.67 42.05 -28.58
N LEU A 11 12.66 42.03 -29.45
CA LEU A 11 12.00 40.86 -30.04
C LEU A 11 12.91 40.29 -31.13
N ALA A 12 13.04 38.96 -31.15
CA ALA A 12 13.45 38.26 -32.36
C ALA A 12 12.60 36.99 -32.52
N LEU A 13 11.71 37.07 -33.48
CA LEU A 13 10.99 35.97 -34.13
C LEU A 13 11.95 35.19 -35.03
N GLY A 14 11.87 33.90 -35.05
CA GLY A 14 12.53 33.01 -35.98
C GLY A 14 11.73 31.73 -36.19
N VAL A 15 10.91 31.71 -37.24
CA VAL A 15 10.18 30.57 -37.77
C VAL A 15 11.14 29.66 -38.54
N GLY A 16 10.97 28.35 -38.41
CA GLY A 16 11.66 27.36 -39.22
C GLY A 16 11.03 25.99 -39.14
N MET A 17 10.04 25.71 -39.97
CA MET A 17 9.59 24.35 -40.29
C MET A 17 10.65 23.63 -41.13
N ALA A 18 10.88 22.36 -40.91
CA ALA A 18 11.21 21.39 -41.94
C ALA A 18 10.86 19.97 -41.54
N LEU A 19 10.07 19.35 -42.37
CA LEU A 19 9.72 17.93 -42.44
C LEU A 19 10.92 17.07 -42.82
N GLY A 20 11.00 15.86 -42.31
CA GLY A 20 11.95 14.85 -42.76
C GLY A 20 11.59 13.45 -42.31
N TYR A 21 10.99 12.68 -43.18
CA TYR A 21 10.77 11.22 -43.10
C TYR A 21 12.09 10.46 -43.12
N GLY A 22 12.15 9.31 -42.41
CA GLY A 22 12.85 8.17 -42.98
C GLY A 22 13.74 7.34 -42.06
N THR A 23 13.34 6.10 -41.99
CA THR A 23 14.12 4.85 -41.95
C THR A 23 14.61 4.30 -40.61
N SER A 24 13.96 3.20 -40.29
CA SER A 24 14.39 2.14 -39.39
C SER A 24 15.80 1.60 -39.74
N GLN A 25 16.68 1.58 -38.79
CA GLN A 25 17.89 0.78 -38.82
C GLN A 25 17.93 -0.17 -37.63
N ILE A 26 17.97 -1.43 -37.95
CA ILE A 26 18.12 -2.60 -37.10
C ILE A 26 19.56 -2.60 -36.56
N PHE A 27 19.76 -2.41 -35.25
CA PHE A 27 21.05 -2.72 -34.62
C PHE A 27 21.06 -4.16 -34.14
N ARG A 28 21.83 -5.00 -34.86
CA ARG A 28 22.29 -6.30 -34.38
C ARG A 28 23.33 -6.08 -33.28
N SER A 29 23.06 -6.62 -32.11
CA SER A 29 24.05 -6.74 -31.02
C SER A 29 25.03 -7.87 -31.39
N VAL A 30 26.31 -7.53 -31.47
CA VAL A 30 27.43 -8.46 -31.58
C VAL A 30 27.87 -8.83 -30.18
N SER A 31 27.81 -10.10 -29.82
CA SER A 31 28.41 -10.65 -28.61
C SER A 31 29.88 -10.98 -28.84
N PRO A 32 30.79 -10.62 -27.94
CA PRO A 32 32.18 -11.07 -28.00
C PRO A 32 32.44 -12.17 -26.94
N PHE A 33 32.25 -13.41 -27.30
CA PHE A 33 32.92 -14.52 -26.60
C PHE A 33 33.30 -15.59 -27.63
N GLY A 34 34.62 -15.81 -27.73
CA GLY A 34 35.21 -16.86 -28.53
C GLY A 34 35.09 -18.25 -27.86
N PRO A 35 35.50 -19.31 -28.57
CA PRO A 35 35.17 -20.68 -28.22
C PRO A 35 35.99 -21.21 -27.06
N THR A 36 35.29 -21.73 -26.04
CA THR A 36 35.90 -22.57 -25.00
C THR A 36 35.82 -24.03 -25.36
N THR A 37 36.90 -24.68 -25.17
CA THR A 37 37.24 -26.10 -25.38
C THR A 37 36.33 -27.05 -24.63
N HIS A 38 36.04 -28.17 -25.27
CA HIS A 38 35.39 -29.37 -24.74
C HIS A 38 36.02 -29.83 -23.42
N LEU A 39 35.17 -30.01 -22.41
CA LEU A 39 35.38 -31.00 -21.35
C LEU A 39 34.22 -31.95 -21.39
N ASP A 40 34.59 -33.22 -21.47
CA ASP A 40 33.78 -34.42 -21.47
C ASP A 40 33.21 -34.62 -20.05
N ASP A 41 31.91 -34.44 -19.89
CA ASP A 41 31.18 -34.81 -18.67
C ASP A 41 30.02 -35.71 -19.06
N SER A 42 30.31 -37.02 -18.98
CA SER A 42 29.30 -38.06 -19.00
C SER A 42 28.40 -38.01 -17.79
N ILE A 43 27.23 -37.40 -17.97
CA ILE A 43 26.12 -37.46 -17.01
C ILE A 43 25.42 -38.79 -17.20
N PRO A 44 25.19 -39.59 -16.14
CA PRO A 44 24.45 -40.85 -16.27
C PRO A 44 22.98 -40.60 -16.62
N ASP A 45 22.50 -41.28 -17.64
CA ASP A 45 21.11 -41.29 -18.10
C ASP A 45 20.18 -41.73 -16.96
N PHE A 46 19.36 -40.77 -16.47
CA PHE A 46 18.17 -41.13 -15.69
C PHE A 46 17.02 -41.37 -16.66
N PRO A 47 16.26 -42.47 -16.51
CA PRO A 47 15.12 -42.72 -17.37
C PRO A 47 14.09 -41.61 -17.19
N GLU A 48 13.74 -40.94 -18.28
CA GLU A 48 12.64 -40.00 -18.35
C GLU A 48 11.35 -40.70 -17.91
N GLN A 49 10.86 -40.32 -16.73
CA GLN A 49 9.47 -40.61 -16.38
C GLN A 49 8.59 -39.75 -17.29
N PRO A 50 7.56 -40.33 -17.93
CA PRO A 50 6.64 -39.53 -18.74
C PRO A 50 5.99 -38.48 -17.84
N ILE A 51 6.21 -37.22 -18.18
CA ILE A 51 5.48 -36.10 -17.61
C ILE A 51 4.01 -36.34 -17.97
N LEU A 52 3.24 -36.86 -17.01
CA LEU A 52 1.79 -36.82 -17.06
C LEU A 52 1.42 -35.34 -17.13
N GLN A 53 1.15 -34.85 -18.34
CA GLN A 53 0.45 -33.59 -18.51
C GLN A 53 -0.86 -33.71 -17.71
N PRO A 54 -1.16 -32.83 -16.75
CA PRO A 54 -2.50 -32.80 -16.19
C PRO A 54 -3.43 -32.52 -17.37
N SER A 55 -4.28 -33.49 -17.69
CA SER A 55 -5.42 -33.25 -18.59
C SER A 55 -6.09 -31.97 -18.11
N PRO A 56 -6.38 -30.99 -18.99
CA PRO A 56 -7.19 -29.88 -18.59
C PRO A 56 -8.43 -30.43 -17.91
N PRO A 57 -8.86 -29.96 -16.76
CA PRO A 57 -10.13 -30.33 -16.20
C PRO A 57 -11.14 -30.08 -17.31
N THR A 58 -11.74 -31.11 -17.83
CA THR A 58 -12.97 -31.03 -18.60
C THR A 58 -13.97 -30.47 -17.57
N LEU A 59 -14.05 -29.17 -17.51
CA LEU A 59 -15.25 -28.49 -17.02
C LEU A 59 -16.32 -28.88 -18.03
N GLU A 60 -16.86 -30.09 -17.92
CA GLU A 60 -18.27 -30.25 -18.12
C GLU A 60 -18.86 -29.24 -17.08
N GLU A 61 -19.02 -27.99 -17.54
CA GLU A 61 -20.13 -27.19 -17.09
C GLU A 61 -21.37 -28.09 -17.28
N THR A 62 -21.67 -28.92 -16.31
CA THR A 62 -23.03 -29.22 -16.01
C THR A 62 -23.65 -27.84 -15.83
N LYS A 63 -24.19 -27.31 -16.93
CA LYS A 63 -25.36 -26.47 -16.90
C LYS A 63 -26.41 -27.31 -16.18
N GLU A 64 -26.26 -27.39 -14.87
CA GLU A 64 -27.37 -27.57 -13.98
C GLU A 64 -28.26 -26.37 -14.29
N ASN A 65 -29.15 -26.56 -15.28
CA ASN A 65 -30.26 -25.70 -15.50
C ASN A 65 -30.82 -25.44 -14.11
N SER A 66 -30.56 -24.25 -13.56
CA SER A 66 -31.25 -23.78 -12.39
C SER A 66 -32.74 -23.56 -12.83
N PRO A 67 -33.63 -24.53 -12.58
CA PRO A 67 -34.98 -24.48 -13.15
C PRO A 67 -35.83 -23.38 -12.55
N ASP A 68 -35.33 -22.62 -11.54
CA ASP A 68 -36.22 -21.87 -10.65
C ASP A 68 -36.08 -20.34 -10.73
N GLN A 69 -35.04 -19.76 -11.40
CA GLN A 69 -34.92 -18.28 -11.41
C GLN A 69 -36.02 -17.57 -12.26
N GLY A 70 -36.41 -18.16 -13.38
CA GLY A 70 -37.47 -17.60 -14.26
C GLY A 70 -38.88 -17.65 -13.68
N ASP A 71 -39.14 -18.57 -12.73
CA ASP A 71 -40.45 -18.73 -12.15
C ASP A 71 -40.74 -17.78 -10.97
N PHE A 72 -39.67 -17.29 -10.28
CA PHE A 72 -39.86 -16.39 -9.13
C PHE A 72 -40.29 -14.97 -9.54
N GLU A 73 -39.90 -14.51 -10.72
CA GLU A 73 -40.30 -13.16 -11.21
C GLU A 73 -41.80 -12.98 -11.40
N LYS A 74 -42.56 -14.06 -11.58
CA LYS A 74 -44.00 -14.04 -11.79
C LYS A 74 -44.81 -14.17 -10.49
N LEU A 75 -44.11 -14.46 -9.37
CA LEU A 75 -44.82 -14.68 -8.10
C LEU A 75 -45.38 -13.38 -7.54
N ASN A 76 -46.59 -13.47 -7.00
CA ASN A 76 -47.19 -12.43 -6.17
C ASN A 76 -46.76 -12.56 -4.70
N LEU A 77 -47.06 -11.56 -3.90
CA LEU A 77 -46.63 -11.47 -2.50
C LEU A 77 -47.07 -12.67 -1.64
N GLU A 78 -48.30 -13.17 -1.81
CA GLU A 78 -48.82 -14.30 -1.03
C GLU A 78 -48.09 -15.59 -1.39
N GLN A 79 -47.82 -15.80 -2.67
CA GLN A 79 -47.08 -16.97 -3.15
C GLN A 79 -45.61 -16.96 -2.65
N ILE A 80 -45.00 -15.78 -2.60
CA ILE A 80 -43.63 -15.62 -2.07
C ILE A 80 -43.59 -15.98 -0.59
N LYS A 81 -44.50 -15.42 0.21
CA LYS A 81 -44.60 -15.72 1.64
C LYS A 81 -44.86 -17.20 1.91
N ALA A 82 -45.77 -17.83 1.14
CA ALA A 82 -46.05 -19.27 1.26
C ALA A 82 -44.79 -20.12 0.97
N LYS A 83 -44.01 -19.77 -0.07
CA LYS A 83 -42.76 -20.47 -0.41
C LYS A 83 -41.65 -20.23 0.65
N LEU A 84 -41.52 -19.02 1.19
CA LEU A 84 -40.58 -18.74 2.29
C LEU A 84 -40.96 -19.51 3.56
N ASN A 85 -42.26 -19.58 3.90
CA ASN A 85 -42.71 -20.38 5.02
C ASN A 85 -42.43 -21.88 4.85
N ALA A 86 -42.53 -22.40 3.60
CA ALA A 86 -42.17 -23.79 3.31
C ALA A 86 -40.64 -24.05 3.42
N LEU A 87 -39.80 -23.06 3.27
CA LEU A 87 -38.37 -23.14 3.50
C LEU A 87 -37.99 -23.00 4.98
N ASN A 88 -38.90 -22.46 5.80
CA ASN A 88 -38.65 -22.27 7.23
C ASN A 88 -38.56 -23.64 7.92
N GLY A 89 -37.41 -23.94 8.51
CA GLY A 89 -37.14 -25.24 9.10
C GLY A 89 -36.45 -26.25 8.17
N ALA A 90 -36.33 -25.94 6.89
CA ALA A 90 -35.53 -26.75 5.97
C ALA A 90 -34.02 -26.60 6.28
N PRO A 91 -33.21 -27.67 6.06
CA PRO A 91 -31.76 -27.58 6.27
C PRO A 91 -31.16 -26.41 5.49
N ALA A 92 -30.20 -25.71 6.11
CA ALA A 92 -29.46 -24.63 5.47
C ALA A 92 -28.47 -25.19 4.43
N THR A 93 -28.98 -25.50 3.25
CA THR A 93 -28.19 -25.94 2.11
C THR A 93 -27.91 -24.74 1.17
N PRO A 94 -26.81 -24.77 0.38
CA PRO A 94 -26.54 -23.71 -0.60
C PRO A 94 -27.70 -23.53 -1.61
N GLY A 95 -28.45 -24.57 -1.91
CA GLY A 95 -29.64 -24.53 -2.77
C GLY A 95 -30.80 -23.78 -2.12
N ASN A 96 -31.13 -24.11 -0.87
CA ASN A 96 -32.23 -23.44 -0.11
C ASN A 96 -31.88 -21.97 0.14
N ASN A 97 -30.62 -21.66 0.49
CA ASN A 97 -30.20 -20.27 0.69
C ASN A 97 -30.32 -19.43 -0.61
N ARG A 98 -30.02 -20.02 -1.78
CA ARG A 98 -30.21 -19.36 -3.08
C ARG A 98 -31.68 -19.11 -3.39
N LYS A 99 -32.57 -20.10 -3.13
CA LYS A 99 -34.00 -19.96 -3.31
C LYS A 99 -34.59 -18.89 -2.38
N GLU A 100 -34.24 -18.93 -1.12
CA GLU A 100 -34.67 -17.94 -0.12
C GLU A 100 -34.28 -16.53 -0.53
N ARG A 101 -33.02 -16.35 -0.94
CA ARG A 101 -32.54 -15.07 -1.43
C ARG A 101 -33.29 -14.57 -2.65
N ALA A 102 -33.54 -15.41 -3.65
CA ALA A 102 -34.28 -15.03 -4.86
C ALA A 102 -35.73 -14.65 -4.53
N LEU A 103 -36.39 -15.36 -3.60
CA LEU A 103 -37.70 -15.02 -3.11
C LEU A 103 -37.73 -13.68 -2.38
N VAL A 104 -36.73 -13.39 -1.54
CA VAL A 104 -36.63 -12.11 -0.83
C VAL A 104 -36.31 -10.97 -1.81
N GLU A 105 -35.47 -11.17 -2.83
CA GLU A 105 -35.21 -10.20 -3.91
C GLU A 105 -36.53 -9.88 -4.67
N ARG A 106 -37.29 -10.89 -5.00
CA ARG A 106 -38.62 -10.70 -5.63
C ARG A 106 -39.59 -10.00 -4.69
N TRP A 107 -39.66 -10.36 -3.41
CA TRP A 107 -40.48 -9.65 -2.43
C TRP A 107 -40.07 -8.18 -2.33
N ALA A 108 -38.80 -7.89 -2.25
CA ALA A 108 -38.28 -6.53 -2.18
C ALA A 108 -38.62 -5.68 -3.43
N SER A 109 -38.80 -6.30 -4.58
CA SER A 109 -39.29 -5.59 -5.78
C SER A 109 -40.77 -5.21 -5.72
N LEU A 110 -41.57 -5.88 -4.88
CA LEU A 110 -43.02 -5.63 -4.70
C LEU A 110 -43.33 -4.82 -3.44
N ASP A 111 -42.68 -5.18 -2.32
CA ASP A 111 -42.78 -4.53 -1.02
C ASP A 111 -41.40 -4.52 -0.35
N PRO A 112 -40.57 -3.51 -0.67
CA PRO A 112 -39.21 -3.47 -0.20
C PRO A 112 -39.08 -3.39 1.32
N LYS A 113 -40.00 -2.66 1.99
CA LYS A 113 -39.96 -2.54 3.45
C LYS A 113 -40.34 -3.86 4.13
N GLY A 114 -41.39 -4.54 3.65
CA GLY A 114 -41.78 -5.84 4.18
C GLY A 114 -40.72 -6.91 4.03
N ALA A 115 -40.08 -6.98 2.84
CA ALA A 115 -38.96 -7.89 2.58
C ALA A 115 -37.74 -7.61 3.50
N SER A 116 -37.41 -6.34 3.72
CA SER A 116 -36.32 -5.95 4.61
C SER A 116 -36.60 -6.27 6.07
N LEU A 117 -37.84 -6.13 6.52
CA LEU A 117 -38.25 -6.53 7.88
C LEU A 117 -38.17 -8.05 8.07
N TYR A 118 -38.64 -8.83 7.10
CA TYR A 118 -38.51 -10.28 7.11
C TYR A 118 -37.03 -10.71 7.18
N ALA A 119 -36.24 -10.15 6.29
CA ALA A 119 -34.81 -10.48 6.25
C ALA A 119 -34.09 -10.07 7.55
N LEU A 120 -34.41 -8.93 8.15
CA LEU A 120 -33.88 -8.51 9.45
C LEU A 120 -34.26 -9.48 10.56
N GLN A 121 -35.51 -9.93 10.59
CA GLN A 121 -35.99 -10.92 11.56
C GLN A 121 -35.26 -12.24 11.40
N ALA A 122 -35.06 -12.72 10.17
CA ALA A 122 -34.34 -13.94 9.88
C ALA A 122 -32.85 -13.83 10.34
N VAL A 123 -32.18 -12.69 10.07
CA VAL A 123 -30.80 -12.43 10.52
C VAL A 123 -30.73 -12.44 12.04
N ASN A 124 -31.66 -11.84 12.74
CA ASN A 124 -31.72 -11.87 14.20
C ASN A 124 -31.94 -13.29 14.75
N GLN A 125 -32.45 -14.21 13.94
CA GLN A 125 -32.63 -15.64 14.26
C GLN A 125 -31.46 -16.52 13.79
N GLY A 126 -30.36 -15.91 13.26
CA GLY A 126 -29.16 -16.60 12.84
C GLY A 126 -29.05 -16.87 11.34
N ALA A 127 -29.97 -16.35 10.51
CA ALA A 127 -29.81 -16.41 9.05
C ALA A 127 -28.62 -15.52 8.58
N PRO A 128 -28.01 -15.82 7.43
CA PRO A 128 -26.92 -15.02 6.91
C PRO A 128 -27.34 -13.57 6.60
N GLU A 129 -26.50 -12.58 6.91
CA GLU A 129 -26.72 -11.16 6.55
C GLU A 129 -26.89 -10.92 5.05
N SER A 130 -26.47 -11.87 4.21
CA SER A 130 -26.65 -11.81 2.76
C SER A 130 -28.11 -11.69 2.34
N LEU A 131 -29.05 -12.16 3.17
CA LEU A 131 -30.48 -12.07 2.94
C LEU A 131 -30.94 -10.61 3.07
N LEU A 132 -30.59 -9.95 4.18
CA LEU A 132 -30.90 -8.52 4.38
C LEU A 132 -30.23 -7.66 3.32
N ARG A 133 -29.01 -7.97 2.96
CA ARG A 133 -28.28 -7.29 1.89
C ARG A 133 -29.03 -7.36 0.57
N ALA A 134 -29.55 -8.52 0.18
CA ALA A 134 -30.29 -8.71 -1.06
C ALA A 134 -31.56 -7.86 -1.10
N ALA A 135 -32.36 -7.84 -0.02
CA ALA A 135 -33.53 -6.99 0.10
C ALA A 135 -33.17 -5.50 -0.04
N LEU A 136 -32.16 -5.04 0.66
CA LEU A 136 -31.72 -3.64 0.65
C LEU A 136 -31.11 -3.20 -0.68
N GLN A 137 -30.38 -4.08 -1.38
CA GLN A 137 -29.89 -3.79 -2.73
C GLN A 137 -31.03 -3.56 -3.71
N THR A 138 -32.07 -4.42 -3.66
CA THR A 138 -33.25 -4.25 -4.50
C THR A 138 -34.01 -2.97 -4.13
N TRP A 139 -34.19 -2.68 -2.85
CA TRP A 139 -34.84 -1.43 -2.41
C TRP A 139 -34.04 -0.19 -2.83
N ALA A 140 -32.70 -0.22 -2.67
CA ALA A 140 -31.83 0.89 -3.04
C ALA A 140 -31.77 1.17 -4.55
N THR A 141 -32.22 0.21 -5.38
CA THR A 141 -32.33 0.41 -6.82
C THR A 141 -33.57 1.24 -7.19
N SER A 142 -34.68 1.06 -6.46
CA SER A 142 -35.96 1.74 -6.71
C SER A 142 -36.13 3.02 -5.89
N ASP A 143 -35.87 2.96 -4.57
CA ASP A 143 -35.99 4.10 -3.65
C ASP A 143 -34.84 4.08 -2.59
N PRO A 144 -33.67 4.56 -2.97
CA PRO A 144 -32.53 4.53 -2.08
C PRO A 144 -32.65 5.45 -0.86
N ARG A 145 -33.45 6.53 -0.96
CA ARG A 145 -33.64 7.45 0.17
C ARG A 145 -34.45 6.79 1.28
N SER A 146 -35.56 6.14 0.93
CA SER A 146 -36.36 5.41 1.91
C SER A 146 -35.60 4.24 2.51
N ALA A 147 -34.84 3.50 1.70
CA ALA A 147 -33.93 2.44 2.19
C ALA A 147 -32.91 2.98 3.20
N SER A 148 -32.28 4.11 2.89
CA SER A 148 -31.29 4.77 3.77
C SER A 148 -31.94 5.23 5.10
N ASN A 149 -33.10 5.85 5.02
CA ASN A 149 -33.83 6.29 6.22
C ASN A 149 -34.21 5.12 7.11
N TRP A 150 -34.66 4.03 6.53
CA TRP A 150 -34.99 2.81 7.26
C TRP A 150 -33.75 2.19 7.92
N ALA A 151 -32.65 2.03 7.18
CA ALA A 151 -31.42 1.44 7.69
C ALA A 151 -30.79 2.28 8.80
N SER A 152 -30.92 3.61 8.76
CA SER A 152 -30.41 4.51 9.79
C SER A 152 -31.07 4.32 11.16
N GLN A 153 -32.24 3.71 11.21
CA GLN A 153 -33.02 3.44 12.42
C GLN A 153 -32.73 2.06 13.05
N LEU A 154 -31.90 1.22 12.40
CA LEU A 154 -31.50 -0.07 12.96
C LEU A 154 -30.78 0.10 14.30
N THR A 155 -31.12 -0.76 15.26
CA THR A 155 -30.56 -0.72 16.63
C THR A 155 -29.16 -1.29 16.70
N SER A 156 -28.88 -2.37 15.95
CA SER A 156 -27.52 -2.92 15.83
C SER A 156 -26.66 -1.98 15.02
N GLN A 157 -25.56 -1.51 15.61
CA GLN A 157 -24.60 -0.61 14.94
C GLN A 157 -23.96 -1.30 13.74
N GLU A 158 -23.60 -2.57 13.86
CA GLU A 158 -23.01 -3.35 12.79
C GLU A 158 -23.95 -3.54 11.60
N LEU A 159 -25.20 -3.96 11.85
CA LEU A 159 -26.21 -4.09 10.79
C LEU A 159 -26.53 -2.75 10.14
N LYS A 160 -26.57 -1.66 10.92
CA LYS A 160 -26.75 -0.31 10.40
C LYS A 160 -25.65 0.08 9.42
N GLU A 161 -24.38 -0.10 9.82
CA GLU A 161 -23.22 0.24 8.97
C GLU A 161 -23.15 -0.61 7.72
N ASN A 162 -23.37 -1.93 7.83
CA ASN A 162 -23.38 -2.84 6.71
C ASN A 162 -24.53 -2.54 5.75
N SER A 163 -25.73 -2.26 6.27
CA SER A 163 -26.91 -1.89 5.48
C SER A 163 -26.70 -0.58 4.72
N LEU A 164 -26.26 0.47 5.40
CA LEU A 164 -25.98 1.76 4.75
C LEU A 164 -24.86 1.65 3.72
N ARG A 165 -23.82 0.87 3.97
CA ARG A 165 -22.76 0.61 3.00
C ARG A 165 -23.32 0.03 1.70
N GLU A 166 -24.17 -0.98 1.79
CA GLU A 166 -24.75 -1.63 0.61
C GLU A 166 -25.74 -0.71 -0.12
N ILE A 167 -26.58 0.03 0.61
CA ILE A 167 -27.51 1.01 0.03
C ILE A 167 -26.74 2.08 -0.74
N TYR A 168 -25.77 2.74 -0.12
CA TYR A 168 -25.01 3.81 -0.78
C TYR A 168 -24.11 3.30 -1.90
N LYS A 169 -23.60 2.07 -1.80
CA LYS A 169 -22.87 1.41 -2.87
C LYS A 169 -23.77 1.16 -4.10
N THR A 170 -24.99 0.74 -3.89
CA THR A 170 -26.00 0.53 -4.96
C THR A 170 -26.45 1.87 -5.53
N TRP A 171 -26.84 2.81 -4.67
CA TRP A 171 -27.28 4.13 -5.07
C TRP A 171 -26.22 4.86 -5.89
N SER A 172 -24.98 4.90 -5.40
CA SER A 172 -23.91 5.62 -6.08
C SER A 172 -23.45 5.02 -7.40
N LYS A 173 -23.82 3.78 -7.71
CA LYS A 173 -23.60 3.20 -9.05
C LYS A 173 -24.57 3.80 -10.08
N ASN A 174 -25.81 4.08 -9.67
CA ASN A 174 -26.86 4.55 -10.54
C ASN A 174 -26.97 6.08 -10.55
N ASP A 175 -26.89 6.70 -9.37
CA ASP A 175 -26.94 8.15 -9.17
C ASP A 175 -25.92 8.58 -8.11
N PRO A 176 -24.64 8.72 -8.48
CA PRO A 176 -23.58 9.11 -7.52
C PRO A 176 -23.78 10.52 -6.96
N ALA A 177 -24.35 11.44 -7.73
CA ALA A 177 -24.59 12.81 -7.28
C ALA A 177 -25.72 12.87 -6.24
N GLY A 178 -26.82 12.17 -6.46
CA GLY A 178 -27.91 12.06 -5.49
C GLY A 178 -27.49 11.36 -4.21
N ALA A 179 -26.68 10.29 -4.32
CA ALA A 179 -26.10 9.62 -3.17
C ALA A 179 -25.20 10.56 -2.37
N ALA A 180 -24.34 11.34 -3.04
CA ALA A 180 -23.43 12.32 -2.43
C ALA A 180 -24.19 13.42 -1.68
N GLN A 181 -25.26 13.96 -2.27
CA GLN A 181 -26.11 14.97 -1.64
C GLN A 181 -26.80 14.45 -0.37
N ASN A 182 -27.22 13.20 -0.38
CA ASN A 182 -27.97 12.60 0.75
C ASN A 182 -27.08 12.22 1.94
N ILE A 183 -25.77 12.10 1.78
CA ILE A 183 -24.84 11.71 2.87
C ILE A 183 -24.96 12.64 4.10
N SER A 184 -25.20 13.92 3.90
CA SER A 184 -25.34 14.89 4.99
C SER A 184 -26.56 14.63 5.89
N SER A 185 -27.57 13.94 5.39
CA SER A 185 -28.76 13.55 6.16
C SER A 185 -28.51 12.42 7.15
N LEU A 186 -27.42 11.65 6.98
CA LEU A 186 -27.05 10.59 7.92
C LEU A 186 -26.55 11.16 9.24
N PRO A 187 -26.81 10.48 10.38
CA PRO A 187 -26.19 10.83 11.66
C PRO A 187 -24.66 10.86 11.58
N ILE A 188 -24.02 11.76 12.30
CA ILE A 188 -22.54 11.79 12.39
C ILE A 188 -22.06 10.50 13.05
N GLY A 189 -21.05 9.86 12.46
CA GLY A 189 -20.47 8.62 12.96
C GLY A 189 -19.98 7.69 11.85
N SER A 190 -19.58 6.50 12.24
CA SER A 190 -18.99 5.47 11.37
C SER A 190 -19.87 5.06 10.18
N ALA A 191 -21.19 5.04 10.37
CA ALA A 191 -22.16 4.76 9.29
C ALA A 191 -22.07 5.80 8.16
N ARG A 192 -22.00 7.11 8.51
CA ARG A 192 -21.83 8.19 7.52
C ARG A 192 -20.46 8.08 6.82
N GLU A 193 -19.39 7.81 7.57
CA GLU A 193 -18.05 7.64 7.01
C GLU A 193 -17.98 6.47 6.02
N THR A 194 -18.68 5.38 6.34
CA THR A 194 -18.78 4.21 5.47
C THR A 194 -19.51 4.53 4.17
N ALA A 195 -20.61 5.28 4.24
CA ALA A 195 -21.35 5.75 3.08
C ALA A 195 -20.51 6.68 2.19
N VAL A 196 -19.76 7.61 2.80
CA VAL A 196 -18.82 8.49 2.08
C VAL A 196 -17.81 7.69 1.24
N ALA A 197 -17.23 6.64 1.80
CA ALA A 197 -16.26 5.83 1.07
C ALA A 197 -16.90 5.11 -0.14
N ALA A 198 -18.11 4.56 0.05
CA ALA A 198 -18.84 3.88 -1.03
C ALA A 198 -19.19 4.83 -2.18
N VAL A 199 -19.64 6.04 -1.86
CA VAL A 199 -20.03 7.06 -2.84
C VAL A 199 -18.82 7.65 -3.55
N ALA A 200 -17.78 8.01 -2.82
CA ALA A 200 -16.59 8.69 -3.37
C ALA A 200 -15.96 7.93 -4.56
N ALA A 201 -15.85 6.60 -4.42
CA ALA A 201 -15.26 5.77 -5.46
C ALA A 201 -16.10 5.71 -6.75
N ASN A 202 -17.42 5.59 -6.62
CA ASN A 202 -18.33 5.54 -7.78
C ASN A 202 -18.52 6.93 -8.39
N PHE A 203 -18.59 7.97 -7.57
CA PHE A 203 -18.69 9.34 -8.05
C PHE A 203 -17.44 9.74 -8.85
N ALA A 204 -16.24 9.38 -8.37
CA ALA A 204 -15.01 9.64 -9.10
C ALA A 204 -14.93 8.94 -10.47
N LYS A 205 -15.52 7.74 -10.59
CA LYS A 205 -15.62 7.03 -11.88
C LYS A 205 -16.59 7.69 -12.83
N ALA A 206 -17.69 8.21 -12.33
CA ALA A 206 -18.75 8.82 -13.14
C ALA A 206 -18.38 10.25 -13.54
N ASN A 207 -17.89 11.05 -12.60
CA ASN A 207 -17.50 12.45 -12.85
C ASN A 207 -16.45 12.90 -11.83
N LEU A 208 -15.19 12.82 -12.22
CA LEU A 208 -14.04 13.15 -11.37
C LEU A 208 -14.10 14.59 -10.85
N SER A 209 -14.42 15.57 -11.70
CA SER A 209 -14.44 16.99 -11.32
C SER A 209 -15.49 17.28 -10.25
N GLN A 210 -16.70 16.75 -10.43
CA GLN A 210 -17.78 16.92 -9.45
C GLN A 210 -17.47 16.15 -8.14
N ALA A 211 -16.87 14.95 -8.24
CA ALA A 211 -16.46 14.18 -7.07
C ALA A 211 -15.38 14.89 -6.24
N LEU A 212 -14.41 15.54 -6.90
CA LEU A 212 -13.38 16.35 -6.23
C LEU A 212 -14.00 17.57 -5.54
N ALA A 213 -14.88 18.30 -6.22
CA ALA A 213 -15.57 19.45 -5.65
C ALA A 213 -16.40 19.06 -4.41
N TRP A 214 -17.16 17.95 -4.52
CA TRP A 214 -17.91 17.42 -3.39
C TRP A 214 -17.01 16.97 -2.25
N ALA A 215 -15.98 16.18 -2.50
CA ALA A 215 -15.08 15.64 -1.48
C ALA A 215 -14.35 16.76 -0.73
N THR A 216 -13.86 17.79 -1.43
CA THR A 216 -13.17 18.93 -0.83
C THR A 216 -14.11 19.86 -0.05
N GLY A 217 -15.39 19.89 -0.40
CA GLY A 217 -16.45 20.62 0.32
C GLY A 217 -16.87 19.99 1.65
N LEU A 218 -16.59 18.71 1.87
CA LEU A 218 -16.87 18.05 3.15
C LEU A 218 -15.98 18.58 4.28
N GLN A 219 -16.29 18.21 5.54
CA GLN A 219 -15.55 18.65 6.72
C GLN A 219 -14.96 17.46 7.49
N GLY A 220 -13.83 17.69 8.19
CA GLY A 220 -13.21 16.73 9.11
C GLY A 220 -12.88 15.39 8.46
N ALA A 221 -13.07 14.30 9.18
CA ALA A 221 -12.76 12.95 8.75
C ALA A 221 -13.49 12.52 7.47
N MET A 222 -14.68 13.05 7.21
CA MET A 222 -15.43 12.78 5.97
C MET A 222 -14.70 13.34 4.74
N ARG A 223 -14.15 14.57 4.83
CA ARG A 223 -13.33 15.14 3.76
C ARG A 223 -12.13 14.26 3.46
N GLU A 224 -11.38 13.90 4.51
CA GLU A 224 -10.19 13.07 4.36
C GLU A 224 -10.50 11.74 3.68
N ARG A 225 -11.54 11.06 4.14
CA ARG A 225 -11.97 9.78 3.57
C ARG A 225 -12.49 9.92 2.13
N ALA A 226 -13.27 10.93 1.83
CA ALA A 226 -13.78 11.17 0.49
C ALA A 226 -12.62 11.48 -0.47
N VAL A 227 -11.71 12.38 -0.09
CA VAL A 227 -10.54 12.72 -0.89
C VAL A 227 -9.66 11.49 -1.13
N GLN A 228 -9.38 10.69 -0.10
CA GLN A 228 -8.60 9.46 -0.25
C GLN A 228 -9.21 8.52 -1.30
N ASN A 229 -10.52 8.28 -1.24
CA ASN A 229 -11.21 7.36 -2.16
C ASN A 229 -11.29 7.92 -3.60
N VAL A 230 -11.55 9.23 -3.75
CA VAL A 230 -11.51 9.88 -5.07
C VAL A 230 -10.11 9.80 -5.66
N MET A 231 -9.10 10.13 -4.88
CA MET A 231 -7.70 10.07 -5.31
C MET A 231 -7.25 8.65 -5.65
N GLU A 232 -7.70 7.64 -4.90
CA GLU A 232 -7.44 6.24 -5.23
C GLU A 232 -7.99 5.85 -6.61
N GLN A 233 -9.20 6.26 -6.95
CA GLN A 233 -9.76 5.99 -8.28
C GLN A 233 -9.03 6.76 -9.38
N TRP A 234 -8.69 8.02 -9.14
CA TRP A 234 -7.95 8.83 -10.10
C TRP A 234 -6.54 8.29 -10.33
N THR A 235 -5.81 7.94 -9.28
CA THR A 235 -4.47 7.38 -9.36
C THR A 235 -4.42 6.07 -10.14
N LYS A 236 -5.52 5.30 -10.17
CA LYS A 236 -5.62 4.10 -11.03
C LYS A 236 -5.57 4.41 -12.52
N ASN A 237 -6.01 5.58 -12.94
CA ASN A 237 -6.11 5.96 -14.34
C ASN A 237 -4.97 6.88 -14.77
N ASP A 238 -4.68 7.91 -13.98
CA ASP A 238 -3.68 8.93 -14.27
C ASP A 238 -2.98 9.38 -12.98
N PRO A 239 -1.98 8.62 -12.51
CA PRO A 239 -1.26 8.96 -11.28
C PRO A 239 -0.50 10.29 -11.33
N PRO A 240 0.14 10.71 -12.46
CA PRO A 240 0.78 12.01 -12.54
C PRO A 240 -0.17 13.18 -12.36
N ALA A 241 -1.35 13.14 -13.04
CA ALA A 241 -2.34 14.21 -12.91
C ALA A 241 -2.94 14.25 -11.49
N ALA A 242 -3.21 13.10 -10.89
CA ALA A 242 -3.68 13.00 -9.51
C ALA A 242 -2.68 13.63 -8.52
N ALA A 243 -1.41 13.29 -8.63
CA ALA A 243 -0.36 13.85 -7.79
C ALA A 243 -0.19 15.36 -8.01
N LYS A 244 -0.18 15.81 -9.27
CA LYS A 244 -0.09 17.23 -9.64
C LYS A 244 -1.24 18.07 -9.05
N TRP A 245 -2.46 17.57 -9.14
CA TRP A 245 -3.61 18.24 -8.53
C TRP A 245 -3.49 18.30 -7.02
N LEU A 246 -3.10 17.19 -6.39
CA LEU A 246 -3.04 17.08 -4.93
C LEU A 246 -2.05 18.07 -4.30
N ILE A 247 -0.88 18.29 -4.91
CA ILE A 247 0.11 19.24 -4.39
C ILE A 247 -0.32 20.71 -4.45
N GLN A 248 -1.33 21.02 -5.26
CA GLN A 248 -1.91 22.36 -5.37
C GLN A 248 -3.01 22.62 -4.32
N GLN A 249 -3.40 21.60 -3.56
CA GLN A 249 -4.48 21.72 -2.56
C GLN A 249 -3.96 22.25 -1.22
N SER A 250 -4.90 22.56 -0.31
CA SER A 250 -4.56 22.95 1.06
C SER A 250 -3.76 21.83 1.77
N PRO A 251 -2.93 22.19 2.78
CA PRO A 251 -2.13 21.19 3.51
C PRO A 251 -2.96 20.03 4.07
N GLN A 252 -4.16 20.28 4.56
CA GLN A 252 -5.06 19.25 5.11
C GLN A 252 -5.45 18.21 4.04
N ILE A 253 -5.75 18.67 2.81
CA ILE A 253 -6.09 17.80 1.69
C ILE A 253 -4.86 17.02 1.22
N GLN A 254 -3.70 17.69 1.12
CA GLN A 254 -2.45 17.04 0.77
C GLN A 254 -2.14 15.89 1.73
N TRP A 255 -2.17 16.16 3.05
CA TRP A 255 -1.88 15.16 4.07
C TRP A 255 -2.86 13.98 4.06
N ALA A 256 -4.11 14.21 3.71
CA ALA A 256 -5.12 13.16 3.65
C ALA A 256 -4.81 12.08 2.60
N ALA A 257 -4.23 12.44 1.46
CA ALA A 257 -4.13 11.52 0.32
C ALA A 257 -2.71 11.27 -0.19
N ILE A 258 -1.71 12.10 0.13
CA ILE A 258 -0.39 12.06 -0.49
C ILE A 258 0.31 10.69 -0.37
N GLN A 259 0.19 10.07 0.80
CA GLN A 259 0.77 8.76 1.06
C GLN A 259 0.14 7.69 0.18
N LYS A 260 -1.19 7.68 0.08
CA LYS A 260 -1.94 6.70 -0.69
C LYS A 260 -1.65 6.83 -2.19
N VAL A 261 -1.63 8.06 -2.70
CA VAL A 261 -1.28 8.34 -4.11
C VAL A 261 0.14 7.84 -4.42
N ALA A 262 1.10 8.15 -3.56
CA ALA A 262 2.48 7.70 -3.74
C ALA A 262 2.60 6.16 -3.74
N GLN A 263 1.93 5.49 -2.80
CA GLN A 263 1.93 4.03 -2.70
C GLN A 263 1.24 3.36 -3.90
N ASP A 264 0.08 3.85 -4.32
CA ASP A 264 -0.67 3.27 -5.43
C ASP A 264 0.04 3.47 -6.77
N TRP A 265 0.70 4.62 -6.94
CA TRP A 265 1.55 4.85 -8.11
C TRP A 265 2.78 3.94 -8.09
N ALA A 266 3.51 3.92 -6.97
CA ALA A 266 4.73 3.12 -6.84
C ALA A 266 4.53 1.60 -6.94
N ARG A 267 3.33 1.08 -6.65
CA ARG A 267 3.01 -0.33 -6.91
C ARG A 267 2.97 -0.70 -8.39
N ARG A 268 2.75 0.27 -9.28
CA ARG A 268 2.63 0.05 -10.72
C ARG A 268 3.87 0.45 -11.46
N ASP A 269 4.38 1.62 -11.13
CA ASP A 269 5.56 2.21 -11.74
C ASP A 269 6.35 2.98 -10.68
N PRO A 270 7.19 2.27 -9.90
CA PRO A 270 7.96 2.88 -8.84
C PRO A 270 8.98 3.90 -9.37
N ALA A 271 9.57 3.64 -10.53
CA ALA A 271 10.56 4.53 -11.12
C ALA A 271 9.95 5.87 -11.53
N ALA A 272 8.77 5.86 -12.19
CA ALA A 272 8.06 7.08 -12.54
C ALA A 272 7.59 7.85 -11.31
N ALA A 273 7.06 7.17 -10.28
CA ALA A 273 6.63 7.80 -9.03
C ALA A 273 7.79 8.52 -8.32
N LEU A 274 8.94 7.88 -8.24
CA LEU A 274 10.14 8.44 -7.62
C LEU A 274 10.75 9.57 -8.45
N THR A 275 10.79 9.43 -9.78
CA THR A 275 11.23 10.49 -10.69
C THR A 275 10.34 11.73 -10.55
N TYR A 276 9.01 11.52 -10.51
CA TYR A 276 8.10 12.63 -10.27
C TYR A 276 8.36 13.31 -8.92
N ALA A 277 8.55 12.54 -7.86
CA ALA A 277 8.85 13.08 -6.54
C ALA A 277 10.13 13.93 -6.50
N THR A 278 11.18 13.52 -7.23
CA THR A 278 12.43 14.29 -7.32
C THR A 278 12.29 15.55 -8.17
N THR A 279 11.50 15.51 -9.24
CA THR A 279 11.23 16.69 -10.10
C THR A 279 10.30 17.70 -9.43
N MET A 280 9.34 17.25 -8.59
CA MET A 280 8.54 18.13 -7.75
C MET A 280 9.42 19.02 -6.85
N ALA A 281 10.56 18.50 -6.39
CA ALA A 281 11.51 19.23 -5.57
C ALA A 281 12.12 20.43 -6.31
N ALA A 282 12.40 20.25 -7.58
CA ALA A 282 13.04 21.27 -8.40
C ALA A 282 12.10 22.41 -8.81
N ALA A 283 10.79 22.14 -8.92
CA ALA A 283 9.81 23.11 -9.43
C ALA A 283 9.29 24.11 -8.37
N GLY A 284 9.45 23.82 -7.08
CA GLY A 284 8.84 24.60 -5.98
C GLY A 284 9.78 25.53 -5.24
N SER A 285 11.08 25.50 -5.51
CA SER A 285 12.04 26.39 -4.82
C SER A 285 13.18 26.75 -5.77
N GLY A 286 13.38 28.01 -6.05
CA GLY A 286 14.55 28.53 -6.77
C GLY A 286 15.86 28.38 -6.00
N SER A 287 15.96 27.41 -5.14
CA SER A 287 17.14 27.02 -4.35
C SER A 287 17.14 25.52 -4.15
N ALA A 288 18.29 24.90 -4.23
CA ALA A 288 18.55 23.48 -3.95
C ALA A 288 18.29 23.10 -2.48
N MET A 289 17.25 23.66 -1.86
CA MET A 289 16.86 23.38 -0.48
C MET A 289 16.10 22.05 -0.37
N ALA A 290 16.20 21.45 0.79
CA ALA A 290 15.59 20.18 1.14
C ALA A 290 14.10 20.09 0.73
N PRO A 291 13.63 18.91 0.27
CA PRO A 291 12.24 18.71 -0.13
C PRO A 291 11.27 19.12 0.95
N GLY A 292 10.17 19.79 0.58
CA GLY A 292 9.10 20.15 1.51
C GLY A 292 8.48 18.92 2.21
N PRO A 293 7.77 19.09 3.32
CA PRO A 293 7.29 17.95 4.10
C PRO A 293 6.37 17.03 3.34
N VAL A 294 5.49 17.55 2.47
CA VAL A 294 4.56 16.77 1.64
C VAL A 294 5.32 15.95 0.61
N GLN A 295 6.30 16.57 -0.02
CA GLN A 295 7.15 15.94 -1.02
C GLN A 295 8.01 14.83 -0.41
N ARG A 296 8.62 15.07 0.77
CA ARG A 296 9.30 14.00 1.53
C ARG A 296 8.37 12.83 1.78
N ARG A 297 7.16 13.09 2.27
CA ARG A 297 6.20 12.03 2.54
C ARG A 297 5.83 11.23 1.29
N PHE A 298 5.66 11.90 0.14
CA PHE A 298 5.46 11.22 -1.13
C PHE A 298 6.63 10.30 -1.48
N LEU A 299 7.83 10.86 -1.44
CA LEU A 299 9.07 10.18 -1.78
C LEU A 299 9.32 8.98 -0.86
N ASP A 300 9.20 9.16 0.46
CA ASP A 300 9.37 8.09 1.45
C ASP A 300 8.34 6.97 1.27
N SER A 301 7.09 7.34 0.96
CA SER A 301 6.01 6.38 0.74
C SER A 301 6.20 5.58 -0.55
N ALA A 302 6.60 6.24 -1.63
CA ALA A 302 6.91 5.60 -2.91
C ALA A 302 8.13 4.66 -2.78
N LEU A 303 9.21 5.14 -2.17
CA LEU A 303 10.42 4.36 -1.95
C LEU A 303 10.16 3.17 -1.02
N SER A 304 9.44 3.37 0.09
CA SER A 304 9.09 2.27 1.00
C SER A 304 8.27 1.18 0.30
N THR A 305 7.38 1.57 -0.60
CA THR A 305 6.60 0.62 -1.42
C THR A 305 7.49 -0.13 -2.39
N PHE A 306 8.40 0.56 -3.06
CA PHE A 306 9.35 -0.05 -4.00
C PHE A 306 10.29 -1.03 -3.29
N ILE A 307 10.87 -0.64 -2.16
CA ILE A 307 11.73 -1.52 -1.35
C ILE A 307 10.97 -2.79 -0.90
N GLY A 308 9.66 -2.65 -0.62
CA GLY A 308 8.83 -3.78 -0.22
C GLY A 308 8.59 -4.79 -1.35
N SER A 309 8.58 -4.34 -2.61
CA SER A 309 8.35 -5.18 -3.80
C SER A 309 9.65 -5.66 -4.44
N ASP A 310 10.65 -4.79 -4.55
CA ASP A 310 11.96 -5.07 -5.16
C ASP A 310 13.04 -4.20 -4.52
N PRO A 311 13.67 -4.66 -3.45
CA PRO A 311 14.70 -3.89 -2.74
C PRO A 311 15.98 -3.67 -3.57
N GLN A 312 16.31 -4.60 -4.46
CA GLN A 312 17.49 -4.47 -5.33
C GLN A 312 17.30 -3.38 -6.37
N ALA A 313 16.14 -3.36 -7.04
CA ALA A 313 15.83 -2.31 -7.99
C ALA A 313 15.69 -0.93 -7.30
N ALA A 314 15.11 -0.89 -6.08
CA ALA A 314 15.04 0.32 -5.28
C ALA A 314 16.43 0.85 -4.90
N ALA A 315 17.37 -0.03 -4.53
CA ALA A 315 18.76 0.33 -4.24
C ALA A 315 19.49 0.83 -5.49
N SER A 316 19.26 0.20 -6.64
CA SER A 316 19.81 0.63 -7.94
C SER A 316 19.30 2.01 -8.34
N TRP A 317 17.99 2.24 -8.22
CA TRP A 317 17.41 3.56 -8.45
C TRP A 317 18.00 4.61 -7.48
N LEU A 318 18.07 4.29 -6.20
CA LEU A 318 18.63 5.20 -5.21
C LEU A 318 20.09 5.54 -5.52
N SER A 319 20.89 4.57 -5.99
CA SER A 319 22.28 4.79 -6.40
C SER A 319 22.41 5.77 -7.57
N SER A 320 21.43 5.84 -8.47
CA SER A 320 21.40 6.83 -9.55
C SER A 320 21.22 8.28 -9.04
N THR A 321 20.79 8.45 -7.80
CA THR A 321 20.64 9.75 -7.11
C THR A 321 21.81 10.03 -6.15
N ALA A 322 22.92 9.29 -6.28
CA ALA A 322 24.10 9.45 -5.43
C ALA A 322 24.60 10.91 -5.41
N GLY A 323 25.00 11.38 -4.23
CA GLY A 323 25.39 12.79 -4.02
C GLY A 323 24.23 13.72 -3.65
N SER A 324 22.97 13.29 -3.77
CA SER A 324 21.83 14.05 -3.26
C SER A 324 21.66 13.88 -1.74
N SER A 325 21.13 14.91 -1.07
CA SER A 325 20.78 14.80 0.36
C SER A 325 19.73 13.71 0.61
N TYR A 326 18.89 13.43 -0.40
CA TYR A 326 17.90 12.37 -0.34
C TYR A 326 18.53 10.97 -0.30
N PHE A 327 19.56 10.74 -1.14
CA PHE A 327 20.34 9.50 -1.11
C PHE A 327 20.90 9.26 0.29
N ALA A 328 21.56 10.27 0.86
CA ALA A 328 22.19 10.16 2.17
C ALA A 328 21.18 9.80 3.27
N ASN A 329 19.97 10.37 3.21
CA ASN A 329 18.92 10.12 4.22
C ASN A 329 18.21 8.77 4.03
N SER A 330 18.16 8.24 2.82
CA SER A 330 17.34 7.05 2.48
C SER A 330 18.15 5.76 2.40
N ALA A 331 19.46 5.84 2.15
CA ALA A 331 20.31 4.67 1.95
C ALA A 331 20.25 3.68 3.14
N GLY A 332 20.32 4.18 4.36
CA GLY A 332 20.18 3.35 5.57
C GLY A 332 18.82 2.64 5.69
N THR A 333 17.75 3.28 5.24
CA THR A 333 16.40 2.68 5.23
C THR A 333 16.29 1.58 4.18
N VAL A 334 16.79 1.81 2.96
CA VAL A 334 16.87 0.80 1.91
C VAL A 334 17.69 -0.40 2.38
N ALA A 335 18.89 -0.14 2.92
CA ALA A 335 19.77 -1.17 3.45
C ALA A 335 19.09 -2.03 4.54
N ALA A 336 18.42 -1.39 5.51
CA ALA A 336 17.69 -2.08 6.57
C ALA A 336 16.56 -2.96 6.04
N ARG A 337 15.77 -2.44 5.12
CA ARG A 337 14.64 -3.19 4.54
C ARG A 337 15.13 -4.34 3.66
N TRP A 338 16.12 -4.10 2.83
CA TRP A 338 16.73 -5.17 2.03
C TRP A 338 17.33 -6.25 2.94
N ALA A 339 18.05 -5.86 3.99
CA ALA A 339 18.63 -6.79 4.95
C ALA A 339 17.61 -7.68 5.69
N SER A 340 16.33 -7.32 5.71
CA SER A 340 15.28 -8.19 6.26
C SER A 340 14.89 -9.36 5.34
N PHE A 341 15.31 -9.34 4.06
CA PHE A 341 15.08 -10.39 3.07
C PHE A 341 16.39 -11.06 2.65
N ASP A 342 17.41 -10.25 2.31
CA ASP A 342 18.73 -10.70 1.89
C ASP A 342 19.82 -9.78 2.48
N PRO A 343 20.27 -10.09 3.70
CA PRO A 343 21.24 -9.25 4.38
C PRO A 343 22.63 -9.23 3.70
N ALA A 344 23.01 -10.32 3.04
CA ALA A 344 24.31 -10.39 2.35
C ALA A 344 24.35 -9.45 1.14
N GLN A 345 23.31 -9.45 0.31
CA GLN A 345 23.19 -8.54 -0.82
C GLN A 345 23.07 -7.07 -0.37
N ALA A 346 22.30 -6.80 0.69
CA ALA A 346 22.20 -5.47 1.27
C ALA A 346 23.53 -4.94 1.77
N ALA A 347 24.35 -5.81 2.38
CA ALA A 347 25.71 -5.49 2.82
C ALA A 347 26.63 -5.19 1.64
N ALA A 348 26.61 -6.05 0.60
CA ALA A 348 27.40 -5.86 -0.62
C ALA A 348 27.08 -4.53 -1.33
N TRP A 349 25.80 -4.20 -1.47
CA TRP A 349 25.39 -2.90 -2.00
C TRP A 349 25.85 -1.73 -1.13
N SER A 350 25.67 -1.83 0.18
CA SER A 350 26.06 -0.77 1.11
C SER A 350 27.56 -0.50 1.09
N GLN A 351 28.41 -1.53 0.87
CA GLN A 351 29.86 -1.39 0.74
C GLN A 351 30.28 -0.59 -0.50
N GLN A 352 29.46 -0.57 -1.55
CA GLN A 352 29.72 0.17 -2.80
C GLN A 352 29.41 1.66 -2.70
N ILE A 353 28.74 2.12 -1.63
CA ILE A 353 28.39 3.52 -1.42
C ILE A 353 29.68 4.34 -1.27
N GLN A 354 29.85 5.36 -2.13
CA GLN A 354 31.08 6.16 -2.18
C GLN A 354 31.24 7.08 -0.96
N ASP A 355 30.13 7.74 -0.53
CA ASP A 355 30.16 8.59 0.66
C ASP A 355 30.42 7.74 1.92
N PRO A 356 31.55 7.99 2.65
CA PRO A 356 31.92 7.17 3.80
C PRO A 356 30.88 7.19 4.92
N LYS A 357 30.24 8.33 5.19
CA LYS A 357 29.23 8.44 6.26
C LYS A 357 27.93 7.73 5.90
N VAL A 358 27.51 7.82 4.65
CA VAL A 358 26.33 7.12 4.15
C VAL A 358 26.57 5.61 4.12
N ARG A 359 27.74 5.18 3.66
CA ARG A 359 28.18 3.77 3.68
C ARG A 359 28.16 3.22 5.10
N GLU A 360 28.81 3.92 6.03
CA GLU A 360 28.86 3.56 7.46
C GLU A 360 27.47 3.41 8.06
N GLY A 361 26.57 4.40 7.87
CA GLY A 361 25.20 4.37 8.36
C GLY A 361 24.37 3.24 7.74
N SER A 362 24.58 2.96 6.45
CA SER A 362 23.87 1.87 5.75
C SER A 362 24.31 0.51 6.26
N LEU A 363 25.62 0.28 6.43
CA LEU A 363 26.15 -0.97 6.97
C LEU A 363 25.78 -1.17 8.44
N ALA A 364 25.70 -0.11 9.25
CA ALA A 364 25.16 -0.17 10.61
C ALA A 364 23.68 -0.56 10.61
N SER A 365 22.91 -0.11 9.62
CA SER A 365 21.50 -0.48 9.47
C SER A 365 21.33 -1.96 9.07
N VAL A 366 22.20 -2.47 8.17
CA VAL A 366 22.28 -3.90 7.84
C VAL A 366 22.61 -4.72 9.09
N ALA A 367 23.67 -4.33 9.81
CA ALA A 367 24.14 -5.04 11.02
C ALA A 367 23.05 -5.15 12.08
N ARG A 368 22.30 -4.07 12.29
CA ARG A 368 21.18 -4.04 13.23
C ARG A 368 20.04 -4.96 12.82
N THR A 369 19.70 -4.99 11.53
CA THR A 369 18.59 -5.81 11.03
C THR A 369 18.99 -7.29 10.99
N TRP A 370 20.15 -7.61 10.45
CA TRP A 370 20.69 -8.95 10.38
C TRP A 370 20.91 -9.54 11.78
N GLY A 371 21.46 -8.76 12.71
CA GLY A 371 21.69 -9.19 14.09
C GLY A 371 20.40 -9.59 14.86
N ARG A 372 19.24 -9.09 14.46
CA ARG A 372 17.95 -9.50 15.04
C ARG A 372 17.40 -10.79 14.44
N SER A 373 17.64 -11.04 13.16
CA SER A 373 17.08 -12.20 12.44
C SER A 373 18.04 -13.40 12.46
N ASP A 374 19.34 -13.16 12.30
CA ASP A 374 20.39 -14.17 12.33
C ASP A 374 21.68 -13.58 12.95
N PRO A 375 21.79 -13.63 14.29
CA PRO A 375 22.95 -13.09 14.99
C PRO A 375 24.28 -13.74 14.59
N GLN A 376 24.27 -15.05 14.28
CA GLN A 376 25.48 -15.79 13.94
C GLN A 376 25.99 -15.39 12.55
N GLY A 377 25.13 -15.34 11.55
CA GLY A 377 25.46 -14.87 10.20
C GLY A 377 25.96 -13.43 10.21
N ALA A 378 25.31 -12.54 10.97
CA ALA A 378 25.75 -11.17 11.15
C ALA A 378 27.14 -11.08 11.79
N ALA A 379 27.44 -11.89 12.83
CA ALA A 379 28.73 -11.93 13.51
C ALA A 379 29.86 -12.38 12.57
N LEU A 380 29.63 -13.40 11.74
CA LEU A 380 30.59 -13.86 10.74
C LEU A 380 30.86 -12.77 9.70
N TRP A 381 29.82 -12.11 9.21
CA TRP A 381 29.98 -11.01 8.26
C TRP A 381 30.76 -9.83 8.85
N LEU A 382 30.49 -9.43 10.10
CA LEU A 382 31.20 -8.34 10.77
C LEU A 382 32.73 -8.55 10.86
N GLN A 383 33.18 -9.81 10.90
CA GLN A 383 34.64 -10.14 10.89
C GLN A 383 35.28 -9.88 9.54
N THR A 384 34.53 -9.82 8.46
CA THR A 384 35.00 -9.52 7.10
C THR A 384 35.20 -8.04 6.83
N LEU A 385 34.68 -7.15 7.70
CA LEU A 385 34.83 -5.70 7.53
C LEU A 385 36.23 -5.24 7.90
N SER A 386 36.96 -4.75 6.91
CA SER A 386 38.35 -4.29 7.05
C SER A 386 38.50 -2.81 7.43
N ASP A 387 37.53 -1.95 7.01
CA ASP A 387 37.59 -0.52 7.34
C ASP A 387 37.17 -0.28 8.81
N PRO A 388 38.05 0.30 9.65
CA PRO A 388 37.80 0.43 11.08
C PRO A 388 36.57 1.27 11.43
N ALA A 389 36.34 2.38 10.72
CA ALA A 389 35.19 3.27 11.01
C ALA A 389 33.88 2.56 10.71
N THR A 390 33.77 1.95 9.55
CA THR A 390 32.61 1.15 9.14
C THR A 390 32.37 -0.03 10.09
N ARG A 391 33.45 -0.75 10.45
CA ARG A 391 33.37 -1.89 11.37
C ARG A 391 32.90 -1.44 12.75
N ASN A 392 33.42 -0.36 13.30
CA ASN A 392 33.01 0.15 14.62
C ASN A 392 31.51 0.49 14.66
N SER A 393 31.00 1.19 13.66
CA SER A 393 29.59 1.56 13.58
C SER A 393 28.67 0.35 13.38
N ALA A 394 29.07 -0.61 12.54
CA ALA A 394 28.34 -1.84 12.32
C ALA A 394 28.30 -2.72 13.58
N VAL A 395 29.46 -2.88 14.26
CA VAL A 395 29.54 -3.62 15.53
C VAL A 395 28.72 -2.97 16.63
N ALA A 396 28.72 -1.64 16.73
CA ALA A 396 27.89 -0.92 17.70
C ALA A 396 26.39 -1.18 17.46
N ALA A 397 25.96 -1.11 16.20
CA ALA A 397 24.56 -1.36 15.81
C ALA A 397 24.16 -2.82 16.03
N TYR A 398 25.02 -3.77 15.71
CA TYR A 398 24.82 -5.19 15.97
C TYR A 398 24.71 -5.46 17.47
N SER A 399 25.68 -5.01 18.28
CA SER A 399 25.68 -5.18 19.73
C SER A 399 24.40 -4.66 20.37
N GLN A 400 23.95 -3.46 19.96
CA GLN A 400 22.69 -2.91 20.43
C GLN A 400 21.47 -3.75 20.01
N SER A 401 21.53 -4.43 18.87
CA SER A 401 20.42 -5.23 18.34
C SER A 401 20.22 -6.54 19.08
N ILE A 402 21.31 -7.18 19.54
CA ILE A 402 21.29 -8.45 20.28
C ILE A 402 21.21 -8.26 21.80
N ALA A 403 21.53 -7.08 22.31
CA ALA A 403 21.59 -6.80 23.76
C ALA A 403 20.29 -7.14 24.52
N PRO A 404 19.07 -7.02 23.98
CA PRO A 404 17.86 -7.45 24.68
C PRO A 404 17.77 -8.97 24.93
N TYR A 405 18.47 -9.77 24.12
CA TYR A 405 18.39 -11.24 24.14
C TYR A 405 19.65 -11.87 24.76
N ASP A 406 20.83 -11.33 24.44
CA ASP A 406 22.13 -11.77 24.93
C ASP A 406 23.03 -10.58 25.26
N PRO A 407 22.84 -9.95 26.43
CA PRO A 407 23.60 -8.77 26.80
C PRO A 407 25.09 -9.05 27.05
N ALA A 408 25.44 -10.28 27.45
CA ALA A 408 26.83 -10.65 27.69
C ALA A 408 27.62 -10.68 26.36
N THR A 409 27.10 -11.38 25.35
CA THR A 409 27.67 -11.40 24.00
C THR A 409 27.66 -10.00 23.37
N ALA A 410 26.58 -9.24 23.57
CA ALA A 410 26.49 -7.86 23.11
C ALA A 410 27.60 -6.98 23.68
N ALA A 411 27.88 -7.10 24.97
CA ALA A 411 28.95 -6.35 25.63
C ALA A 411 30.35 -6.79 25.16
N GLN A 412 30.56 -8.10 24.91
CA GLN A 412 31.82 -8.58 24.31
C GLN A 412 32.07 -8.00 22.93
N TRP A 413 31.07 -7.98 22.07
CA TRP A 413 31.16 -7.35 20.73
C TRP A 413 31.41 -5.85 20.84
N ALA A 414 30.66 -5.14 21.70
CA ALA A 414 30.87 -3.72 21.93
C ALA A 414 32.30 -3.41 22.40
N ASN A 415 32.90 -4.31 23.20
CA ASN A 415 34.28 -4.19 23.64
C ASN A 415 35.34 -4.32 22.50
N SER A 416 34.98 -5.02 21.41
CA SER A 416 35.84 -5.16 20.24
C SER A 416 35.93 -3.89 19.35
N ILE A 417 35.16 -2.85 19.68
CA ILE A 417 35.16 -1.57 18.98
C ILE A 417 36.48 -0.86 19.23
N SER A 418 37.22 -0.52 18.17
CA SER A 418 38.52 0.12 18.29
C SER A 418 38.45 1.59 18.70
N ASP A 419 37.37 2.32 18.25
CA ASP A 419 37.15 3.71 18.67
C ASP A 419 36.68 3.80 20.12
N PRO A 420 37.47 4.42 21.04
CA PRO A 420 37.13 4.44 22.47
C PRO A 420 35.82 5.14 22.78
N LYS A 421 35.46 6.18 22.03
CA LYS A 421 34.20 6.92 22.27
C LYS A 421 32.98 6.07 21.92
N THR A 422 32.99 5.44 20.76
CA THR A 422 31.91 4.55 20.30
C THR A 422 31.81 3.32 21.21
N ARG A 423 32.96 2.71 21.56
CA ARG A 423 33.03 1.58 22.49
C ARG A 423 32.38 1.89 23.83
N ASN A 424 32.83 2.97 24.48
CA ASN A 424 32.34 3.34 25.80
C ASN A 424 30.85 3.69 25.79
N SER A 425 30.39 4.45 24.79
CA SER A 425 28.96 4.80 24.67
C SER A 425 28.09 3.56 24.44
N THR A 426 28.53 2.63 23.60
CA THR A 426 27.79 1.38 23.30
C THR A 426 27.74 0.49 24.55
N LEU A 427 28.88 0.28 25.24
CA LEU A 427 28.94 -0.49 26.46
C LEU A 427 28.06 0.11 27.59
N GLN A 428 28.13 1.42 27.81
CA GLN A 428 27.29 2.09 28.81
C GLN A 428 25.80 1.87 28.52
N GLY A 429 25.38 1.97 27.25
CA GLY A 429 24.01 1.71 26.85
C GLY A 429 23.56 0.28 27.14
N ILE A 430 24.39 -0.71 26.80
CA ILE A 430 24.13 -2.14 27.05
C ILE A 430 24.08 -2.40 28.55
N LEU A 431 25.10 -2.00 29.31
CA LEU A 431 25.19 -2.25 30.76
C LEU A 431 24.07 -1.58 31.54
N LYS A 432 23.69 -0.35 31.19
CA LYS A 432 22.54 0.36 31.77
C LYS A 432 21.23 -0.41 31.58
N ASN A 433 21.00 -1.00 30.43
CA ASN A 433 19.79 -1.76 30.18
C ASN A 433 19.87 -3.14 30.85
N TRP A 434 21.01 -3.83 30.77
CA TRP A 434 21.24 -5.12 31.42
C TRP A 434 21.06 -5.06 32.92
N SER A 435 21.60 -4.03 33.59
CA SER A 435 21.49 -3.84 35.04
C SER A 435 20.06 -3.69 35.58
N ARG A 436 19.06 -3.44 34.73
CA ARG A 436 17.65 -3.34 35.13
C ARG A 436 17.01 -4.69 35.45
N TYR A 437 17.50 -5.77 34.85
CA TYR A 437 16.93 -7.11 35.02
C TYR A 437 17.95 -8.13 35.50
N ASP A 438 19.27 -7.92 35.30
CA ASP A 438 20.36 -8.71 35.87
C ASP A 438 21.50 -7.80 36.33
N PRO A 439 21.37 -7.17 37.50
CA PRO A 439 22.40 -6.27 38.05
C PRO A 439 23.70 -7.00 38.41
N VAL A 440 23.62 -8.29 38.76
CA VAL A 440 24.81 -9.09 39.13
C VAL A 440 25.64 -9.40 37.90
N GLY A 441 25.05 -9.87 36.80
CA GLY A 441 25.73 -10.14 35.54
C GLY A 441 26.37 -8.88 34.98
N ALA A 442 25.63 -7.76 34.93
CA ALA A 442 26.14 -6.48 34.47
C ALA A 442 27.32 -5.98 35.31
N SER A 443 27.25 -6.11 36.65
CA SER A 443 28.34 -5.70 37.56
C SER A 443 29.60 -6.57 37.37
N ASN A 444 29.41 -7.89 37.24
CA ASN A 444 30.52 -8.82 37.04
C ASN A 444 31.24 -8.55 35.71
N PHE A 445 30.50 -8.29 34.63
CA PHE A 445 31.08 -7.88 33.36
C PHE A 445 31.88 -6.58 33.51
N SER A 446 31.28 -5.56 34.15
CA SER A 446 31.89 -4.25 34.35
C SER A 446 33.18 -4.31 35.18
N LYS A 447 33.27 -5.19 36.19
CA LYS A 447 34.47 -5.35 37.03
C LYS A 447 35.64 -6.01 36.29
N ASN A 448 35.34 -6.96 35.41
CA ASN A 448 36.32 -7.68 34.61
C ASN A 448 36.73 -6.89 33.36
N TYR A 449 35.99 -5.82 33.04
CA TYR A 449 36.28 -4.92 31.94
C TYR A 449 36.88 -3.62 32.46
N ARG A 450 38.20 -3.44 32.23
CA ARG A 450 38.88 -2.15 32.41
C ARG A 450 39.02 -1.52 31.01
N PRO A 451 38.52 -0.27 30.80
CA PRO A 451 38.60 0.42 29.52
C PRO A 451 40.07 0.71 29.11
#